data_c289d61e3bdaf1e93a980a86667ebba8
#
_entry.id   c289d61e3bdaf1e93a980a86667ebba8
#
_cell.length_a   1.000
_cell.length_b   1.000
_cell.length_c   1.000
_cell.angle_alpha   90.00
_cell.angle_beta   90.00
_cell.angle_gamma   90.00
#
_symmetry.space_group_name_H-M   'P 1'
#
loop_
_entity.id
_entity.type
_entity.pdbx_description
1 polymer ?
#
loop_
_entity_poly.entity_id
_entity_poly.type
_entity_poly.pdbx_seq_one_letter_code
_entity_poly.pdbx_strand_id
1 'polypeptide(L)'
;MCIRDRHDIGHLLYEDKDPIHEGKDGVHEDLGADYLSKYFGEEVTLPIRAHVASKRYLATVEDGYYDQLSEASKESLKVQGGIFTKEEAEEFINKPQMKEAVEMRRYDDQAKILNKATPSVEHFRQYVENSFQASAN
;
A
#
# COMPACT_ATOMS: atom_id res chain seq x y z
N MET A 1 6.16 -9.48 -4.98
CA MET A 1 6.64 -8.56 -6.02
C MET A 1 5.51 -7.93 -6.82
N CYS A 2 4.47 -8.64 -7.23
CA CYS A 2 3.30 -8.07 -7.94
C CYS A 2 2.53 -7.02 -7.13
N ILE A 3 2.60 -7.06 -5.82
CA ILE A 3 1.90 -6.15 -4.92
C ILE A 3 2.50 -4.74 -5.00
N ARG A 4 3.83 -4.63 -5.04
CA ARG A 4 4.57 -3.36 -5.04
C ARG A 4 4.28 -2.48 -6.25
N ASP A 5 4.01 -3.10 -7.38
CA ASP A 5 3.82 -2.38 -8.65
C ASP A 5 2.38 -1.87 -8.83
N ARG A 6 1.46 -2.22 -7.91
CA ARG A 6 0.01 -1.99 -8.07
C ARG A 6 -0.67 -1.44 -6.83
N HIS A 7 0.04 -1.25 -5.72
CA HIS A 7 -0.59 -0.81 -4.48
C HIS A 7 -1.32 0.54 -4.62
N ASP A 8 -0.85 1.39 -5.53
CA ASP A 8 -1.39 2.71 -5.81
C ASP A 8 -2.31 2.76 -7.04
N ILE A 9 -2.66 1.62 -7.65
CA ILE A 9 -3.51 1.61 -8.86
C ILE A 9 -4.87 2.27 -8.61
N GLY A 10 -5.33 2.28 -7.38
CA GLY A 10 -6.57 2.95 -6.99
C GLY A 10 -6.59 4.43 -7.33
N HIS A 11 -5.43 5.11 -7.34
CA HIS A 11 -5.33 6.50 -7.77
C HIS A 11 -5.68 6.70 -9.25
N LEU A 12 -5.50 5.68 -10.07
CA LEU A 12 -5.84 5.73 -11.51
C LEU A 12 -7.33 5.43 -11.77
N LEU A 13 -8.05 4.94 -10.76
CA LEU A 13 -9.46 4.58 -10.86
C LEU A 13 -10.40 5.71 -10.45
N TYR A 14 -9.86 6.81 -9.91
CA TYR A 14 -10.64 8.01 -9.66
C TYR A 14 -10.90 8.77 -10.94
N GLU A 15 -12.17 9.03 -11.23
CA GLU A 15 -12.56 9.75 -12.45
C GLU A 15 -12.37 11.27 -12.35
N ASP A 16 -12.21 11.88 -11.16
CA ASP A 16 -11.96 13.33 -11.07
C ASP A 16 -11.47 13.77 -9.67
N LYS A 17 -10.48 14.69 -9.69
CA LYS A 17 -9.97 15.54 -8.60
C LYS A 17 -9.22 14.82 -7.49
N ASP A 18 -8.04 15.34 -7.19
CA ASP A 18 -7.17 14.95 -6.10
C ASP A 18 -7.92 14.98 -4.75
N PRO A 19 -8.34 13.83 -4.18
CA PRO A 19 -9.15 13.81 -2.97
C PRO A 19 -8.37 14.28 -1.74
N ILE A 20 -7.03 14.28 -1.80
CA ILE A 20 -6.17 14.74 -0.70
C ILE A 20 -6.34 16.25 -0.50
N HIS A 21 -6.50 17.03 -1.57
CA HIS A 21 -6.77 18.47 -1.48
C HIS A 21 -8.15 18.81 -0.92
N GLU A 22 -9.09 17.87 -0.94
CA GLU A 22 -10.43 18.06 -0.34
C GLU A 22 -10.52 17.54 1.11
N GLY A 23 -9.39 17.08 1.71
CA GLY A 23 -9.36 16.52 3.06
C GLY A 23 -10.08 15.18 3.18
N LYS A 24 -10.34 14.51 2.07
CA LYS A 24 -10.89 13.16 2.02
C LYS A 24 -9.76 12.19 1.74
N ASP A 25 -9.60 11.20 2.63
CA ASP A 25 -8.82 10.03 2.28
C ASP A 25 -9.56 9.32 1.15
N GLY A 26 -8.90 9.22 0.00
CA GLY A 26 -9.51 8.71 -1.20
C GLY A 26 -9.82 7.21 -1.18
N VAL A 27 -9.57 6.48 -0.10
CA VAL A 27 -9.71 5.01 -0.03
C VAL A 27 -9.16 4.30 -1.28
N HIS A 28 -8.09 4.88 -1.87
CA HIS A 28 -7.47 4.35 -3.09
C HIS A 28 -7.00 2.90 -2.92
N GLU A 29 -6.60 2.54 -1.71
CA GLU A 29 -6.21 1.18 -1.34
C GLU A 29 -7.37 0.20 -1.48
N ASP A 30 -8.58 0.59 -1.08
CA ASP A 30 -9.77 -0.24 -1.22
C ASP A 30 -10.20 -0.37 -2.68
N LEU A 31 -10.24 0.75 -3.41
CA LEU A 31 -10.58 0.73 -4.83
C LEU A 31 -9.58 -0.09 -5.65
N GLY A 32 -8.28 0.07 -5.36
CA GLY A 32 -7.23 -0.70 -6.01
C GLY A 32 -7.35 -2.19 -5.73
N ALA A 33 -7.55 -2.57 -4.46
CA ALA A 33 -7.72 -3.96 -4.06
C ALA A 33 -8.99 -4.59 -4.67
N ASP A 34 -10.11 -3.87 -4.67
CA ASP A 34 -11.37 -4.35 -5.27
C ASP A 34 -11.26 -4.54 -6.78
N TYR A 35 -10.60 -3.63 -7.48
CA TYR A 35 -10.33 -3.78 -8.89
C TYR A 35 -9.47 -5.02 -9.18
N LEU A 36 -8.39 -5.19 -8.41
CA LEU A 36 -7.43 -6.27 -8.61
C LEU A 36 -7.96 -7.63 -8.16
N SER A 37 -8.94 -7.69 -7.24
CA SER A 37 -9.54 -8.95 -6.77
C SER A 37 -10.18 -9.78 -7.89
N LYS A 38 -10.49 -9.15 -9.03
CA LYS A 38 -10.98 -9.83 -10.23
C LYS A 38 -9.92 -10.71 -10.91
N TYR A 39 -8.64 -10.48 -10.62
CA TYR A 39 -7.51 -11.05 -11.33
C TYR A 39 -6.48 -11.72 -10.41
N PHE A 40 -6.49 -11.39 -9.13
CA PHE A 40 -5.48 -11.81 -8.15
C PHE A 40 -6.15 -12.27 -6.85
N GLY A 41 -5.51 -13.21 -6.17
CA GLY A 41 -5.96 -13.71 -4.88
C GLY A 41 -5.67 -12.76 -3.71
N GLU A 42 -6.08 -13.19 -2.53
CA GLU A 42 -5.93 -12.42 -1.29
C GLU A 42 -4.47 -12.15 -0.91
N GLU A 43 -3.55 -13.01 -1.31
CA GLU A 43 -2.11 -12.83 -1.11
C GLU A 43 -1.56 -11.57 -1.81
N VAL A 44 -2.27 -11.06 -2.81
CA VAL A 44 -1.96 -9.81 -3.51
C VAL A 44 -2.84 -8.66 -3.00
N THR A 45 -4.14 -8.90 -2.87
CA THR A 45 -5.11 -7.83 -2.63
C THR A 45 -5.18 -7.37 -1.18
N LEU A 46 -4.96 -8.26 -0.20
CA LEU A 46 -4.93 -7.87 1.22
C LEU A 46 -3.75 -6.94 1.56
N PRO A 47 -2.50 -7.20 1.15
CA PRO A 47 -1.42 -6.24 1.34
C PRO A 47 -1.67 -4.88 0.67
N ILE A 48 -2.29 -4.86 -0.52
CA ILE A 48 -2.66 -3.61 -1.20
C ILE A 48 -3.67 -2.82 -0.35
N ARG A 49 -4.72 -3.47 0.12
CA ARG A 49 -5.73 -2.86 0.98
C ARG A 49 -5.13 -2.34 2.29
N ALA A 50 -4.12 -3.01 2.82
CA ALA A 50 -3.51 -2.71 4.10
C ALA A 50 -2.30 -1.76 4.03
N HIS A 51 -1.87 -1.27 2.85
CA HIS A 51 -0.62 -0.51 2.76
C HIS A 51 -0.69 0.85 3.49
N VAL A 52 -1.86 1.48 3.54
CA VAL A 52 -2.09 2.69 4.33
C VAL A 52 -2.04 2.37 5.83
N ALA A 53 -2.70 1.30 6.26
CA ALA A 53 -2.66 0.84 7.65
C ALA A 53 -1.24 0.41 8.07
N SER A 54 -0.44 -0.13 7.15
CA SER A 54 0.97 -0.46 7.38
C SER A 54 1.83 0.76 7.70
N LYS A 55 1.56 1.91 7.08
CA LYS A 55 2.21 3.19 7.43
C LYS A 55 1.88 3.61 8.85
N ARG A 56 0.61 3.50 9.26
CA ARG A 56 0.14 3.79 10.62
C ARG A 56 0.81 2.87 11.65
N TYR A 57 0.89 1.57 11.33
CA TYR A 57 1.57 0.57 12.15
C TYR A 57 3.05 0.90 12.35
N LEU A 58 3.79 1.13 11.27
CA LEU A 58 5.22 1.46 11.34
C LEU A 58 5.49 2.74 12.15
N ALA A 59 4.64 3.75 11.98
CA ALA A 59 4.74 4.98 12.76
C ALA A 59 4.46 4.78 14.26
N THR A 60 3.83 3.66 14.65
CA THR A 60 3.60 3.30 16.06
C THR A 60 4.73 2.49 16.64
N VAL A 61 5.27 1.51 15.90
CA VAL A 61 6.17 0.49 16.47
C VAL A 61 7.65 0.75 16.19
N GLU A 62 7.98 1.62 15.23
CA GLU A 62 9.37 1.88 14.83
C GLU A 62 9.79 3.29 15.20
N ASP A 63 10.75 3.39 16.12
CA ASP A 63 11.29 4.67 16.57
C ASP A 63 11.90 5.46 15.39
N GLY A 64 11.50 6.73 15.25
CA GLY A 64 12.01 7.62 14.21
C GLY A 64 11.38 7.42 12.82
N TYR A 65 10.54 6.41 12.60
CA TYR A 65 9.87 6.21 11.31
C TYR A 65 9.01 7.42 10.92
N TYR A 66 8.22 7.94 11.87
CA TYR A 66 7.39 9.11 11.63
C TYR A 66 8.20 10.33 11.20
N ASP A 67 9.36 10.54 11.82
CA ASP A 67 10.23 11.70 11.52
C ASP A 67 10.82 11.65 10.12
N GLN A 68 11.05 10.44 9.59
CA GLN A 68 11.60 10.20 8.25
C GLN A 68 10.53 10.33 7.14
N LEU A 69 9.26 10.37 7.47
CA LEU A 69 8.19 10.56 6.49
C LEU A 69 8.27 11.96 5.85
N SER A 70 7.97 12.05 4.55
CA SER A 70 7.79 13.34 3.88
C SER A 70 6.62 14.10 4.50
N GLU A 71 6.60 15.43 4.38
CA GLU A 71 5.49 16.25 4.89
C GLU A 71 4.14 15.81 4.31
N ALA A 72 4.08 15.52 3.01
CA ALA A 72 2.87 14.98 2.38
C ALA A 72 2.43 13.64 3.01
N SER A 73 3.38 12.75 3.35
CA SER A 73 3.08 11.49 4.04
C SER A 73 2.59 11.71 5.47
N LYS A 74 3.10 12.71 6.18
CA LYS A 74 2.64 13.08 7.52
C LYS A 74 1.23 13.68 7.49
N GLU A 75 0.95 14.53 6.49
CA GLU A 75 -0.39 15.10 6.30
C GLU A 75 -1.42 14.01 5.98
N SER A 76 -1.11 13.12 5.03
CA SER A 76 -2.00 12.00 4.71
C SER A 76 -2.21 11.08 5.91
N LEU A 77 -1.17 10.83 6.73
CA LEU A 77 -1.30 10.03 7.95
C LEU A 77 -2.33 10.63 8.93
N LYS A 78 -2.35 11.97 9.08
CA LYS A 78 -3.34 12.66 9.95
C LYS A 78 -4.76 12.45 9.45
N VAL A 79 -4.98 12.61 8.14
CA VAL A 79 -6.30 12.40 7.52
C VAL A 79 -6.75 10.94 7.64
N GLN A 80 -5.80 10.00 7.57
CA GLN A 80 -6.02 8.55 7.67
C GLN A 80 -6.21 8.04 9.11
N GLY A 81 -6.39 8.92 10.08
CA GLY A 81 -6.65 8.55 11.48
C GLY A 81 -5.41 8.49 12.39
N GLY A 82 -4.27 9.00 11.94
CA GLY A 82 -3.04 9.09 12.74
C GLY A 82 -2.34 7.75 12.94
N ILE A 83 -1.46 7.67 13.95
CA ILE A 83 -0.77 6.44 14.34
C ILE A 83 -1.73 5.49 15.08
N PHE A 84 -1.42 4.21 15.11
CA PHE A 84 -2.16 3.24 15.90
C PHE A 84 -1.87 3.38 17.39
N THR A 85 -2.80 2.93 18.25
CA THR A 85 -2.46 2.57 19.62
C THR A 85 -1.63 1.27 19.63
N LYS A 86 -1.06 0.91 20.77
CA LYS A 86 -0.30 -0.35 20.89
C LYS A 86 -1.21 -1.56 20.63
N GLU A 87 -2.42 -1.51 21.16
CA GLU A 87 -3.42 -2.57 21.03
C GLU A 87 -3.85 -2.72 19.54
N GLU A 88 -4.11 -1.61 18.87
CA GLU A 88 -4.43 -1.62 17.43
C GLU A 88 -3.27 -2.17 16.59
N ALA A 89 -2.03 -1.82 16.94
CA ALA A 89 -0.85 -2.31 16.24
C ALA A 89 -0.68 -3.84 16.42
N GLU A 90 -0.89 -4.36 17.64
CA GLU A 90 -0.86 -5.80 17.90
C GLU A 90 -1.98 -6.53 17.16
N GLU A 91 -3.20 -6.00 17.18
CA GLU A 91 -4.30 -6.58 16.42
C GLU A 91 -4.03 -6.58 14.91
N PHE A 92 -3.49 -5.49 14.38
CA PHE A 92 -3.17 -5.35 12.97
C PHE A 92 -2.18 -6.41 12.49
N ILE A 93 -1.02 -6.53 13.16
CA ILE A 93 0.07 -7.39 12.67
C ILE A 93 -0.24 -8.89 12.77
N ASN A 94 -1.22 -9.27 13.61
CA ASN A 94 -1.67 -10.65 13.76
C ASN A 94 -2.71 -11.09 12.72
N LYS A 95 -3.24 -10.17 11.91
CA LYS A 95 -4.15 -10.51 10.80
C LYS A 95 -3.38 -11.16 9.63
N PRO A 96 -4.04 -12.00 8.81
CA PRO A 96 -3.43 -12.59 7.62
C PRO A 96 -2.82 -11.55 6.68
N GLN A 97 -1.67 -11.84 6.09
CA GLN A 97 -0.95 -11.02 5.09
C GLN A 97 -0.46 -9.64 5.58
N MET A 98 -0.59 -9.30 6.88
CA MET A 98 -0.18 -7.97 7.37
C MET A 98 1.34 -7.81 7.45
N LYS A 99 2.09 -8.90 7.63
CA LYS A 99 3.56 -8.86 7.56
C LYS A 99 4.03 -8.50 6.15
N GLU A 100 3.40 -9.09 5.15
CA GLU A 100 3.64 -8.80 3.73
C GLU A 100 3.25 -7.37 3.38
N ALA A 101 2.15 -6.86 3.95
CA ALA A 101 1.73 -5.48 3.79
C ALA A 101 2.74 -4.48 4.38
N VAL A 102 3.30 -4.79 5.54
CA VAL A 102 4.36 -3.98 6.18
C VAL A 102 5.64 -4.01 5.34
N GLU A 103 6.05 -5.17 4.85
CA GLU A 103 7.20 -5.28 3.94
C GLU A 103 6.99 -4.50 2.64
N MET A 104 5.81 -4.58 2.06
CA MET A 104 5.45 -3.78 0.88
C MET A 104 5.59 -2.29 1.17
N ARG A 105 5.11 -1.81 2.32
CA ARG A 105 5.26 -0.41 2.71
C ARG A 105 6.72 0.00 2.83
N ARG A 106 7.59 -0.84 3.39
CA ARG A 106 9.04 -0.56 3.44
C ARG A 106 9.66 -0.44 2.06
N TYR A 107 9.22 -1.27 1.10
CA TYR A 107 9.65 -1.16 -0.29
C TYR A 107 9.16 0.13 -0.96
N ASP A 108 7.94 0.57 -0.68
CA ASP A 108 7.40 1.84 -1.17
C ASP A 108 8.25 3.02 -0.66
N ASP A 109 8.56 3.06 0.62
CA ASP A 109 9.41 4.11 1.20
C ASP A 109 10.82 4.12 0.58
N GLN A 110 11.41 2.96 0.31
CA GLN A 110 12.71 2.83 -0.37
C GLN A 110 12.65 3.21 -1.86
N ALA A 111 11.51 3.09 -2.50
CA ALA A 111 11.33 3.44 -3.91
C ALA A 111 11.39 4.95 -4.18
N LYS A 112 11.27 5.77 -3.15
CA LYS A 112 11.31 7.25 -3.22
C LYS A 112 12.72 7.84 -3.34
N ILE A 113 13.75 6.99 -3.51
CA ILE A 113 15.11 7.43 -3.73
C ILE A 113 15.27 7.88 -5.19
N LEU A 114 15.51 9.18 -5.39
CA LEU A 114 15.71 9.77 -6.71
C LEU A 114 16.88 9.10 -7.46
N ASN A 115 16.68 8.87 -8.75
CA ASN A 115 17.68 8.30 -9.67
C ASN A 115 18.21 6.91 -9.31
N LYS A 116 17.53 6.18 -8.43
CA LYS A 116 17.88 4.77 -8.16
C LYS A 116 17.62 3.93 -9.41
N ALA A 117 18.64 3.24 -9.89
CA ALA A 117 18.48 2.29 -10.99
C ALA A 117 17.54 1.15 -10.57
N THR A 118 16.49 0.94 -11.35
CA THR A 118 15.49 -0.12 -11.13
C THR A 118 15.40 -1.01 -12.37
N PRO A 119 15.05 -2.29 -12.22
CA PRO A 119 14.74 -3.16 -13.35
C PRO A 119 13.60 -2.57 -14.20
N SER A 120 13.58 -2.92 -15.48
CA SER A 120 12.52 -2.49 -16.39
C SER A 120 11.16 -3.12 -16.03
N VAL A 121 10.06 -2.51 -16.50
CA VAL A 121 8.71 -3.07 -16.33
C VAL A 121 8.63 -4.51 -16.89
N GLU A 122 9.31 -4.77 -18.02
CA GLU A 122 9.36 -6.11 -18.63
C GLU A 122 9.96 -7.17 -17.70
N HIS A 123 10.96 -6.80 -16.87
CA HIS A 123 11.51 -7.70 -15.86
C HIS A 123 10.43 -8.21 -14.89
N PHE A 124 9.42 -7.38 -14.60
CA PHE A 124 8.36 -7.74 -13.65
C PHE A 124 7.22 -8.53 -14.28
N ARG A 125 7.11 -8.60 -15.62
CA ARG A 125 6.04 -9.31 -16.33
C ARG A 125 5.84 -10.74 -15.83
N GLN A 126 6.91 -11.52 -15.71
CA GLN A 126 6.85 -12.90 -15.24
C GLN A 126 6.21 -13.06 -13.84
N TYR A 127 6.43 -12.10 -12.95
CA TYR A 127 5.85 -12.16 -11.61
C TYR A 127 4.35 -11.83 -11.63
N VAL A 128 3.95 -10.96 -12.53
CA VAL A 128 2.54 -10.64 -12.77
C VAL A 128 1.81 -11.85 -13.31
N GLU A 129 2.35 -12.46 -14.36
CA GLU A 129 1.77 -13.65 -15.02
C GLU A 129 1.64 -14.82 -14.04
N ASN A 130 2.65 -15.06 -13.20
CA ASN A 130 2.63 -16.12 -12.20
C ASN A 130 1.60 -15.90 -11.07
N SER A 131 1.21 -14.65 -10.81
CA SER A 131 0.24 -14.30 -9.76
C SER A 131 -1.17 -14.10 -10.33
N PHE A 132 -1.32 -14.11 -11.65
CA PHE A 132 -2.58 -13.90 -12.31
C PHE A 132 -3.48 -15.13 -12.14
N GLN A 133 -4.62 -14.95 -11.51
CA GLN A 133 -5.66 -15.97 -11.46
C GLN A 133 -6.64 -15.68 -12.61
N ALA A 134 -6.65 -16.57 -13.60
CA ALA A 134 -7.70 -16.52 -14.61
C ALA A 134 -9.04 -16.61 -13.88
N SER A 135 -9.92 -15.64 -14.12
CA SER A 135 -11.29 -15.71 -13.59
C SER A 135 -11.85 -17.08 -13.94
N ALA A 136 -12.18 -17.88 -12.95
CA ALA A 136 -12.95 -19.09 -13.19
C ALA A 136 -14.31 -18.64 -13.73
N ASN A 137 -14.52 -18.86 -15.02
CA ASN A 137 -15.83 -18.70 -15.68
C ASN A 137 -16.83 -19.70 -15.13
#